data_a0290866688f04aecb009f1e9f050f09
#
_entry.id   a0290866688f04aecb009f1e9f050f09
#
_cell.length_a   1.000
_cell.length_b   1.000
_cell.length_c   1.000
_cell.angle_alpha   90.00
_cell.angle_beta   90.00
_cell.angle_gamma   90.00
#
_symmetry.space_group_name_H-M   'P 1'
#
loop_
_entity.id
_entity.type
_entity.pdbx_description
1 polymer ?
#
loop_
_entity_poly.entity_id
_entity_poly.type
_entity_poly.pdbx_seq_one_letter_code
_entity_poly.pdbx_strand_id
1 'polypeptide(L)'
;MTRLVVIGSGAMGLAAAWEAAHAGHDVTLLEAGNVAGGMAAHFDFDGLSIERFYHFICTTDFATFKLLGELGIADSLRWRATTMGHFSGGRLHEWGNPVALLRYPGMSLWARLRYGVVEFVSTRRDRWDALETQSAREWITRWGGTEVYDKMWKPLFDLKFYDYADPISAAWIWTRVKRIGRSRKSLFEEKLGYLEGGSETLVTALADGFAKAGGKLRLSTPALRVETEGGRVTGVVTPEGTIAADAVISTMPTPLVAKLVPDLPEDWKARYDAIANIGVCCLIFKLGRSVTPHFWVNITEPGVPVPGIIEFSNLRPVGGNTPGGDTIVYVPYYMPVTHEKFGWSDD
;
A
#
# COMPACT_ATOMS: atom_id res chain seq x y z
N MET A 1 23.74 -17.79 -17.03
CA MET A 1 22.45 -18.16 -16.41
C MET A 1 22.69 -18.25 -14.92
N THR A 2 22.02 -17.46 -14.11
CA THR A 2 22.17 -17.40 -12.66
C THR A 2 20.99 -18.12 -12.01
N ARG A 3 21.24 -18.95 -11.01
CA ARG A 3 20.17 -19.54 -10.18
C ARG A 3 19.74 -18.49 -9.17
N LEU A 4 18.53 -17.98 -9.34
CA LEU A 4 17.98 -16.92 -8.49
C LEU A 4 16.80 -17.47 -7.66
N VAL A 5 16.83 -17.21 -6.38
CA VAL A 5 15.66 -17.44 -5.52
C VAL A 5 15.05 -16.10 -5.15
N VAL A 6 13.75 -15.96 -5.41
CA VAL A 6 12.95 -14.81 -4.95
C VAL A 6 12.10 -15.26 -3.76
N ILE A 7 12.06 -14.48 -2.68
CA ILE A 7 11.34 -14.82 -1.45
C ILE A 7 10.18 -13.84 -1.28
N GLY A 8 8.97 -14.40 -1.24
CA GLY A 8 7.69 -13.70 -1.17
C GLY A 8 7.04 -13.51 -2.53
N SER A 9 5.82 -14.04 -2.73
CA SER A 9 5.06 -13.95 -3.98
C SER A 9 4.00 -12.85 -3.97
N GLY A 10 4.20 -11.77 -3.20
CA GLY A 10 3.44 -10.54 -3.38
C GLY A 10 3.68 -9.95 -4.78
N ALA A 11 2.91 -8.93 -5.18
CA ALA A 11 3.02 -8.33 -6.51
C ALA A 11 4.47 -7.93 -6.87
N MET A 12 5.24 -7.42 -5.89
CA MET A 12 6.65 -7.07 -6.09
C MET A 12 7.54 -8.30 -6.36
N GLY A 13 7.37 -9.38 -5.58
CA GLY A 13 8.15 -10.61 -5.77
C GLY A 13 7.82 -11.33 -7.06
N LEU A 14 6.53 -11.39 -7.42
CA LEU A 14 6.09 -11.92 -8.71
C LEU A 14 6.67 -11.13 -9.89
N ALA A 15 6.64 -9.79 -9.82
CA ALA A 15 7.20 -8.95 -10.88
C ALA A 15 8.73 -9.14 -10.99
N ALA A 16 9.45 -9.18 -9.87
CA ALA A 16 10.89 -9.41 -9.86
C ALA A 16 11.26 -10.79 -10.42
N ALA A 17 10.51 -11.82 -10.04
CA ALA A 17 10.71 -13.19 -10.55
C ALA A 17 10.41 -13.28 -12.04
N TRP A 18 9.33 -12.66 -12.50
CA TRP A 18 8.95 -12.62 -13.91
C TRP A 18 10.01 -11.91 -14.76
N GLU A 19 10.46 -10.73 -14.36
CA GLU A 19 11.52 -9.99 -15.06
C GLU A 19 12.82 -10.78 -15.11
N ALA A 20 13.24 -11.40 -14.00
CA ALA A 20 14.45 -12.19 -13.95
C ALA A 20 14.38 -13.44 -14.85
N ALA A 21 13.24 -14.12 -14.91
CA ALA A 21 13.01 -15.25 -15.79
C ALA A 21 13.07 -14.84 -17.28
N HIS A 22 12.46 -13.69 -17.62
CA HIS A 22 12.55 -13.12 -18.97
C HIS A 22 13.97 -12.70 -19.35
N ALA A 23 14.79 -12.30 -18.36
CA ALA A 23 16.22 -12.03 -18.57
C ALA A 23 17.06 -13.32 -18.75
N GLY A 24 16.46 -14.51 -18.73
CA GLY A 24 17.12 -15.80 -18.96
C GLY A 24 17.79 -16.40 -17.72
N HIS A 25 17.39 -16.02 -16.51
CA HIS A 25 17.85 -16.65 -15.28
C HIS A 25 16.99 -17.89 -14.94
N ASP A 26 17.56 -18.85 -14.19
CA ASP A 26 16.80 -19.96 -13.58
C ASP A 26 16.22 -19.47 -12.25
N VAL A 27 14.93 -19.19 -12.22
CA VAL A 27 14.28 -18.51 -11.12
C VAL A 27 13.32 -19.43 -10.36
N THR A 28 13.52 -19.53 -9.04
CA THR A 28 12.55 -20.14 -8.12
C THR A 28 11.97 -19.06 -7.22
N LEU A 29 10.64 -18.94 -7.19
CA LEU A 29 9.89 -18.03 -6.33
C LEU A 29 9.26 -18.80 -5.18
N LEU A 30 9.58 -18.43 -3.94
CA LEU A 30 9.10 -19.08 -2.72
C LEU A 30 8.02 -18.24 -2.04
N GLU A 31 6.95 -18.90 -1.63
CA GLU A 31 5.85 -18.31 -0.86
C GLU A 31 5.52 -19.19 0.35
N ALA A 32 5.45 -18.58 1.52
CA ALA A 32 5.09 -19.27 2.75
C ALA A 32 3.58 -19.65 2.79
N GLY A 33 2.75 -18.82 2.19
CA GLY A 33 1.31 -19.05 2.07
C GLY A 33 0.94 -20.07 0.99
N ASN A 34 -0.31 -20.49 1.01
CA ASN A 34 -0.89 -21.39 0.02
C ASN A 34 -1.42 -20.69 -1.23
N VAL A 35 -1.37 -19.35 -1.29
CA VAL A 35 -1.77 -18.53 -2.43
C VAL A 35 -0.74 -17.43 -2.69
N ALA A 36 -0.53 -17.10 -3.95
CA ALA A 36 0.29 -15.98 -4.37
C ALA A 36 -0.47 -14.66 -4.25
N GLY A 37 0.27 -13.53 -4.27
CA GLY A 37 -0.31 -12.18 -4.33
C GLY A 37 -0.06 -11.34 -3.07
N GLY A 38 0.25 -11.96 -1.92
CA GLY A 38 0.49 -11.21 -0.66
C GLY A 38 -0.72 -10.35 -0.28
N MET A 39 -0.52 -9.03 -0.12
CA MET A 39 -1.62 -8.09 0.18
C MET A 39 -2.56 -7.86 -1.02
N ALA A 40 -2.12 -8.15 -2.24
CA ALA A 40 -2.94 -8.09 -3.45
C ALA A 40 -3.71 -9.39 -3.73
N ALA A 41 -3.50 -10.44 -2.92
CA ALA A 41 -4.21 -11.69 -3.04
C ALA A 41 -5.71 -11.50 -2.77
N HIS A 42 -6.51 -12.27 -3.46
CA HIS A 42 -7.95 -12.33 -3.28
C HIS A 42 -8.37 -13.46 -2.35
N PHE A 43 -9.58 -13.38 -1.87
CA PHE A 43 -10.28 -14.45 -1.17
C PHE A 43 -11.79 -14.36 -1.45
N ASP A 44 -12.49 -15.47 -1.27
CA ASP A 44 -13.94 -15.49 -1.31
C ASP A 44 -14.52 -14.85 -0.05
N PHE A 45 -15.35 -13.84 -0.25
CA PHE A 45 -16.09 -13.19 0.81
C PHE A 45 -17.57 -13.25 0.51
N ASP A 46 -18.21 -14.32 0.93
CA ASP A 46 -19.64 -14.59 0.74
C ASP A 46 -20.03 -14.49 -0.76
N GLY A 47 -19.31 -15.23 -1.59
CA GLY A 47 -19.51 -15.30 -3.04
C GLY A 47 -18.91 -14.14 -3.85
N LEU A 48 -18.21 -13.23 -3.22
CA LEU A 48 -17.48 -12.13 -3.88
C LEU A 48 -15.97 -12.35 -3.80
N SER A 49 -15.28 -12.33 -4.93
CA SER A 49 -13.81 -12.29 -4.95
C SER A 49 -13.33 -10.87 -4.68
N ILE A 50 -12.71 -10.66 -3.52
CA ILE A 50 -12.22 -9.36 -3.08
C ILE A 50 -10.75 -9.42 -2.65
N GLU A 51 -10.06 -8.29 -2.72
CA GLU A 51 -8.67 -8.14 -2.27
C GLU A 51 -8.57 -8.21 -0.73
N ARG A 52 -7.49 -8.81 -0.22
CA ARG A 52 -7.15 -8.77 1.21
C ARG A 52 -7.00 -7.35 1.74
N PHE A 53 -6.54 -6.44 0.88
CA PHE A 53 -6.42 -5.03 1.16
C PHE A 53 -6.71 -4.22 -0.11
N TYR A 54 -7.40 -3.09 0.02
CA TYR A 54 -7.78 -2.27 -1.11
C TYR A 54 -6.56 -1.69 -1.85
N HIS A 55 -6.64 -1.70 -3.18
CA HIS A 55 -5.62 -1.12 -4.05
C HIS A 55 -6.27 -0.18 -5.07
N PHE A 56 -5.52 0.83 -5.49
CA PHE A 56 -5.91 1.73 -6.58
C PHE A 56 -4.69 2.17 -7.36
N ILE A 57 -4.92 2.56 -8.61
CA ILE A 57 -3.89 2.99 -9.55
C ILE A 57 -4.07 4.48 -9.80
N CYS A 58 -2.98 5.24 -9.75
CA CYS A 58 -2.96 6.66 -10.09
C CYS A 58 -2.51 6.87 -11.53
N THR A 59 -2.91 8.00 -12.14
CA THR A 59 -2.53 8.36 -13.51
C THR A 59 -1.01 8.58 -13.68
N THR A 60 -0.27 8.60 -12.60
CA THR A 60 1.19 8.75 -12.57
C THR A 60 1.97 7.46 -12.34
N ASP A 61 1.28 6.32 -12.26
CA ASP A 61 1.90 5.03 -11.98
C ASP A 61 2.44 4.37 -13.28
N PHE A 62 3.36 5.08 -13.96
CA PHE A 62 3.87 4.70 -15.28
C PHE A 62 4.53 3.31 -15.33
N ALA A 63 5.23 2.92 -14.26
CA ALA A 63 5.81 1.58 -14.17
C ALA A 63 4.73 0.49 -14.19
N THR A 64 3.59 0.73 -13.52
CA THR A 64 2.43 -0.16 -13.57
C THR A 64 1.88 -0.25 -14.99
N PHE A 65 1.73 0.87 -15.71
CA PHE A 65 1.23 0.85 -17.09
C PHE A 65 2.13 0.08 -18.03
N LYS A 66 3.46 0.27 -17.90
CA LYS A 66 4.43 -0.52 -18.64
C LYS A 66 4.25 -2.01 -18.39
N LEU A 67 4.19 -2.41 -17.12
CA LEU A 67 4.02 -3.81 -16.72
C LEU A 67 2.71 -4.41 -17.24
N LEU A 68 1.58 -3.68 -17.12
CA LEU A 68 0.29 -4.13 -17.67
C LEU A 68 0.34 -4.35 -19.18
N GLY A 69 1.07 -3.49 -19.91
CA GLY A 69 1.29 -3.62 -21.35
C GLY A 69 2.11 -4.85 -21.70
N GLU A 70 3.21 -5.09 -20.99
CA GLU A 70 4.10 -6.24 -21.20
C GLU A 70 3.42 -7.58 -20.86
N LEU A 71 2.53 -7.58 -19.87
CA LEU A 71 1.70 -8.74 -19.52
C LEU A 71 0.48 -8.93 -20.44
N GLY A 72 0.20 -7.99 -21.34
CA GLY A 72 -0.95 -8.05 -22.25
C GLY A 72 -2.30 -7.85 -21.58
N ILE A 73 -2.34 -7.21 -20.41
CA ILE A 73 -3.57 -6.95 -19.64
C ILE A 73 -3.90 -5.45 -19.49
N ALA A 74 -3.29 -4.59 -20.31
CA ALA A 74 -3.53 -3.15 -20.25
C ALA A 74 -5.02 -2.79 -20.43
N ASP A 75 -5.75 -3.57 -21.23
CA ASP A 75 -7.18 -3.37 -21.48
C ASP A 75 -8.08 -3.71 -20.28
N SER A 76 -7.53 -4.31 -19.22
CA SER A 76 -8.27 -4.53 -17.97
C SER A 76 -8.30 -3.28 -17.07
N LEU A 77 -7.47 -2.26 -17.35
CA LEU A 77 -7.41 -1.04 -16.57
C LEU A 77 -8.66 -0.18 -16.82
N ARG A 78 -9.39 0.08 -15.74
CA ARG A 78 -10.57 0.95 -15.72
C ARG A 78 -10.30 2.19 -14.89
N TRP A 79 -10.89 3.30 -15.31
CA TRP A 79 -10.75 4.57 -14.62
C TRP A 79 -12.10 5.06 -14.13
N ARG A 80 -12.15 5.56 -12.91
CA ARG A 80 -13.35 6.12 -12.32
C ARG A 80 -13.07 7.47 -11.65
N ALA A 81 -14.01 8.40 -11.79
CA ALA A 81 -14.03 9.60 -10.95
C ALA A 81 -14.36 9.18 -9.52
N THR A 82 -13.54 9.62 -8.58
CA THR A 82 -13.73 9.36 -7.15
C THR A 82 -13.80 10.67 -6.39
N THR A 83 -14.39 10.62 -5.22
CA THR A 83 -14.40 11.74 -4.27
C THR A 83 -13.85 11.30 -2.93
N MET A 84 -13.36 12.25 -2.17
CA MET A 84 -12.90 12.05 -0.80
C MET A 84 -13.83 12.75 0.18
N GLY A 85 -13.98 12.16 1.35
CA GLY A 85 -14.68 12.74 2.49
C GLY A 85 -13.75 13.01 3.66
N HIS A 86 -14.20 13.87 4.55
CA HIS A 86 -13.58 14.13 5.85
C HIS A 86 -14.66 14.17 6.93
N PHE A 87 -14.57 13.29 7.90
CA PHE A 87 -15.50 13.23 9.02
C PHE A 87 -14.90 13.89 10.25
N SER A 88 -15.56 14.96 10.72
CA SER A 88 -15.17 15.70 11.92
C SER A 88 -16.34 16.54 12.44
N GLY A 89 -16.40 16.77 13.76
CA GLY A 89 -17.49 17.52 14.40
C GLY A 89 -18.86 16.86 14.19
N GLY A 90 -18.90 15.53 14.17
CA GLY A 90 -20.12 14.74 13.94
C GLY A 90 -20.69 14.84 12.53
N ARG A 91 -19.94 15.35 11.55
CA ARG A 91 -20.41 15.57 10.17
C ARG A 91 -19.43 15.08 9.11
N LEU A 92 -19.98 14.56 8.02
CA LEU A 92 -19.23 14.24 6.83
C LEU A 92 -19.13 15.47 5.92
N HIS A 93 -17.92 15.89 5.61
CA HIS A 93 -17.61 16.99 4.71
C HIS A 93 -17.02 16.43 3.43
N GLU A 94 -17.33 17.05 2.29
CA GLU A 94 -16.60 16.82 1.06
C GLU A 94 -15.15 17.28 1.24
N TRP A 95 -14.20 16.53 0.65
CA TRP A 95 -12.78 16.79 0.74
C TRP A 95 -12.08 16.55 -0.60
N GLY A 96 -10.83 17.02 -0.71
CA GLY A 96 -9.94 16.68 -1.83
C GLY A 96 -10.07 17.60 -3.04
N ASN A 97 -10.84 18.68 -2.99
CA ASN A 97 -10.88 19.70 -4.04
C ASN A 97 -10.82 21.12 -3.44
N PRO A 98 -10.43 22.15 -4.22
CA PRO A 98 -10.26 23.51 -3.72
C PRO A 98 -11.55 24.12 -3.11
N VAL A 99 -12.71 23.82 -3.66
CA VAL A 99 -13.99 24.36 -3.15
C VAL A 99 -14.33 23.73 -1.80
N ALA A 100 -14.17 22.40 -1.70
CA ALA A 100 -14.37 21.69 -0.44
C ALA A 100 -13.42 22.21 0.66
N LEU A 101 -12.15 22.42 0.34
CA LEU A 101 -11.18 23.01 1.26
C LEU A 101 -11.61 24.41 1.73
N LEU A 102 -12.04 25.29 0.82
CA LEU A 102 -12.49 26.63 1.17
C LEU A 102 -13.78 26.65 2.00
N ARG A 103 -14.65 25.66 1.84
CA ARG A 103 -15.90 25.52 2.60
C ARG A 103 -15.73 24.78 3.93
N TYR A 104 -14.58 24.14 4.17
CA TYR A 104 -14.37 23.34 5.38
C TYR A 104 -14.43 24.19 6.65
N PRO A 105 -15.36 23.94 7.57
CA PRO A 105 -15.57 24.82 8.75
C PRO A 105 -14.54 24.57 9.85
N GLY A 106 -13.82 23.45 9.84
CA GLY A 106 -12.90 23.03 10.90
C GLY A 106 -11.62 23.87 11.01
N MET A 107 -11.32 24.72 10.00
CA MET A 107 -10.10 25.55 9.96
C MET A 107 -10.42 27.01 9.64
N SER A 108 -9.56 27.93 10.12
CA SER A 108 -9.62 29.34 9.73
C SER A 108 -9.42 29.52 8.22
N LEU A 109 -9.94 30.61 7.66
CA LEU A 109 -9.79 30.91 6.22
C LEU A 109 -8.30 31.00 5.83
N TRP A 110 -7.49 31.60 6.69
CA TRP A 110 -6.05 31.71 6.46
C TRP A 110 -5.37 30.34 6.40
N ALA A 111 -5.69 29.42 7.32
CA ALA A 111 -5.16 28.06 7.30
C ALA A 111 -5.56 27.31 6.03
N ARG A 112 -6.82 27.44 5.59
CA ARG A 112 -7.30 26.82 4.33
C ARG A 112 -6.55 27.32 3.10
N LEU A 113 -6.37 28.64 2.98
CA LEU A 113 -5.64 29.23 1.85
C LEU A 113 -4.17 28.79 1.86
N ARG A 114 -3.51 28.86 3.02
CA ARG A 114 -2.12 28.45 3.18
C ARG A 114 -1.93 26.95 2.87
N TYR A 115 -2.83 26.11 3.34
CA TYR A 115 -2.80 24.68 3.05
C TYR A 115 -3.00 24.40 1.56
N GLY A 116 -3.95 25.07 0.91
CA GLY A 116 -4.15 24.95 -0.54
C GLY A 116 -2.91 25.33 -1.35
N VAL A 117 -2.16 26.33 -0.94
CA VAL A 117 -0.88 26.70 -1.57
C VAL A 117 0.16 25.59 -1.39
N VAL A 118 0.26 25.01 -0.18
CA VAL A 118 1.20 23.90 0.09
C VAL A 118 0.89 22.68 -0.77
N GLU A 119 -0.39 22.30 -0.85
CA GLU A 119 -0.85 21.21 -1.71
C GLU A 119 -0.50 21.47 -3.19
N PHE A 120 -0.80 22.67 -3.67
CA PHE A 120 -0.52 23.05 -5.05
C PHE A 120 0.98 23.03 -5.38
N VAL A 121 1.82 23.60 -4.52
CA VAL A 121 3.30 23.61 -4.70
C VAL A 121 3.83 22.18 -4.61
N SER A 122 3.33 21.37 -3.69
CA SER A 122 3.75 19.97 -3.51
C SER A 122 3.54 19.14 -4.77
N THR A 123 2.44 19.36 -5.51
CA THR A 123 2.19 18.64 -6.76
C THR A 123 3.19 18.99 -7.89
N ARG A 124 3.90 20.12 -7.79
CA ARG A 124 4.87 20.61 -8.80
C ARG A 124 6.31 20.41 -8.41
N ARG A 125 6.58 20.13 -7.15
CA ARG A 125 7.93 19.85 -6.67
C ARG A 125 8.37 18.47 -7.14
N ASP A 126 9.59 18.35 -7.67
CA ASP A 126 10.20 17.09 -8.09
C ASP A 126 11.36 16.66 -7.17
N ARG A 127 12.03 17.62 -6.52
CA ARG A 127 13.14 17.34 -5.61
C ARG A 127 12.61 17.03 -4.20
N TRP A 128 12.98 15.89 -3.68
CA TRP A 128 12.56 15.39 -2.37
C TRP A 128 13.70 15.29 -1.34
N ASP A 129 14.96 15.34 -1.80
CA ASP A 129 16.16 15.12 -0.96
C ASP A 129 16.13 15.94 0.34
N ALA A 130 15.81 17.26 0.23
CA ALA A 130 15.71 18.13 1.40
C ALA A 130 14.49 17.86 2.29
N LEU A 131 13.54 17.03 1.85
CA LEU A 131 12.39 16.62 2.65
C LEU A 131 12.69 15.37 3.48
N GLU A 132 13.65 14.56 3.07
CA GLU A 132 14.04 13.33 3.78
C GLU A 132 14.68 13.64 5.15
N THR A 133 15.33 14.78 5.27
CA THR A 133 16.07 15.19 6.48
C THR A 133 15.23 15.96 7.49
N GLN A 134 13.93 16.14 7.25
CA GLN A 134 13.00 16.82 8.16
C GLN A 134 11.75 15.96 8.40
N SER A 135 11.13 16.13 9.57
CA SER A 135 9.90 15.41 9.87
C SER A 135 8.70 16.00 9.15
N ALA A 136 7.68 15.15 8.91
CA ALA A 136 6.40 15.59 8.34
C ALA A 136 5.73 16.68 9.21
N ARG A 137 5.82 16.53 10.55
CA ARG A 137 5.30 17.51 11.51
C ARG A 137 5.94 18.88 11.29
N GLU A 138 7.29 18.95 11.27
CA GLU A 138 8.02 20.20 11.07
C GLU A 138 7.67 20.84 9.73
N TRP A 139 7.66 20.04 8.67
CA TRP A 139 7.37 20.51 7.33
C TRP A 139 5.93 21.05 7.20
N ILE A 140 4.93 20.30 7.67
CA ILE A 140 3.53 20.73 7.61
C ILE A 140 3.31 21.97 8.47
N THR A 141 3.85 22.01 9.69
CA THR A 141 3.71 23.15 10.60
C THR A 141 4.36 24.40 10.02
N ARG A 142 5.56 24.27 9.44
CA ARG A 142 6.29 25.38 8.83
C ARG A 142 5.56 25.98 7.64
N TRP A 143 5.05 25.14 6.75
CA TRP A 143 4.48 25.59 5.47
C TRP A 143 2.94 25.69 5.53
N GLY A 144 2.27 24.74 6.11
CA GLY A 144 0.81 24.70 6.25
C GLY A 144 0.29 25.48 7.45
N GLY A 145 1.07 25.51 8.52
CA GLY A 145 0.70 26.11 9.81
C GLY A 145 0.30 25.09 10.86
N THR A 146 0.44 25.47 12.12
CA THR A 146 0.11 24.62 13.28
C THR A 146 -1.36 24.17 13.26
N GLU A 147 -2.28 25.07 12.91
CA GLU A 147 -3.71 24.73 12.83
C GLU A 147 -3.99 23.59 11.82
N VAL A 148 -3.32 23.61 10.66
CA VAL A 148 -3.44 22.53 9.65
C VAL A 148 -2.89 21.23 10.20
N TYR A 149 -1.71 21.27 10.83
CA TYR A 149 -1.13 20.06 11.42
C TYR A 149 -2.05 19.49 12.50
N ASP A 150 -2.46 20.28 13.48
CA ASP A 150 -3.20 19.82 14.64
C ASP A 150 -4.60 19.28 14.30
N LYS A 151 -5.28 19.90 13.32
CA LYS A 151 -6.65 19.53 12.98
C LYS A 151 -6.77 18.46 11.89
N MET A 152 -5.81 18.40 10.97
CA MET A 152 -5.90 17.53 9.79
C MET A 152 -4.93 16.35 9.86
N TRP A 153 -3.69 16.58 10.26
CA TRP A 153 -2.64 15.57 10.13
C TRP A 153 -2.34 14.83 11.43
N LYS A 154 -2.27 15.56 12.55
CA LYS A 154 -1.93 14.95 13.83
C LYS A 154 -2.87 13.80 14.21
N PRO A 155 -4.23 13.94 14.16
CA PRO A 155 -5.12 12.83 14.50
C PRO A 155 -4.91 11.61 13.59
N LEU A 156 -4.65 11.83 12.31
CA LEU A 156 -4.36 10.75 11.35
C LEU A 156 -3.01 10.10 11.61
N PHE A 157 -2.00 10.88 11.99
CA PHE A 157 -0.66 10.36 12.29
C PHE A 157 -0.66 9.57 13.59
N ASP A 158 -1.30 10.08 14.63
CA ASP A 158 -1.43 9.39 15.91
C ASP A 158 -2.09 8.01 15.75
N LEU A 159 -3.15 7.91 14.91
CA LEU A 159 -3.86 6.66 14.64
C LEU A 159 -3.15 5.73 13.64
N LYS A 160 -2.23 6.27 12.82
CA LYS A 160 -1.52 5.45 11.81
C LYS A 160 -0.14 5.00 12.27
N PHE A 161 0.52 5.79 13.09
CA PHE A 161 1.95 5.59 13.39
C PHE A 161 2.25 5.49 14.87
N TYR A 162 1.30 5.84 15.76
CA TYR A 162 1.52 5.78 17.21
C TYR A 162 2.81 6.53 17.62
N ASP A 163 3.69 5.88 18.36
CA ASP A 163 4.96 6.44 18.82
C ASP A 163 5.92 6.81 17.67
N TYR A 164 5.65 6.33 16.47
CA TYR A 164 6.42 6.64 15.25
C TYR A 164 5.86 7.83 14.46
N ALA A 165 4.87 8.55 14.98
CA ALA A 165 4.25 9.68 14.29
C ALA A 165 5.21 10.87 14.08
N ASP A 166 6.03 11.18 15.08
CA ASP A 166 6.96 12.32 15.03
C ASP A 166 8.13 12.12 14.04
N PRO A 167 8.79 10.95 13.94
CA PRO A 167 9.90 10.76 13.00
C PRO A 167 9.47 10.50 11.55
N ILE A 168 8.18 10.54 11.21
CA ILE A 168 7.74 10.36 9.82
C ILE A 168 8.39 11.42 8.92
N SER A 169 9.05 10.97 7.85
CA SER A 169 9.71 11.84 6.88
C SER A 169 8.72 12.75 6.14
N ALA A 170 9.10 14.01 5.95
CA ALA A 170 8.34 14.93 5.12
C ALA A 170 8.28 14.46 3.65
N ALA A 171 9.30 13.75 3.16
CA ALA A 171 9.28 13.16 1.84
C ALA A 171 8.16 12.13 1.68
N TRP A 172 7.90 11.33 2.72
CA TRP A 172 6.83 10.35 2.71
C TRP A 172 5.46 10.98 2.51
N ILE A 173 5.11 12.03 3.28
CA ILE A 173 3.80 12.68 3.14
C ILE A 173 3.71 13.47 1.84
N TRP A 174 4.79 14.14 1.44
CA TRP A 174 4.85 14.85 0.17
C TRP A 174 4.58 13.92 -1.03
N THR A 175 5.14 12.70 -1.05
CA THR A 175 4.87 11.75 -2.14
C THR A 175 3.40 11.37 -2.22
N ARG A 176 2.71 11.22 -1.06
CA ARG A 176 1.26 10.94 -1.00
C ARG A 176 0.45 12.09 -1.59
N VAL A 177 0.74 13.31 -1.13
CA VAL A 177 0.10 14.53 -1.63
C VAL A 177 0.33 14.67 -3.13
N LYS A 178 1.55 14.53 -3.59
CA LYS A 178 1.92 14.65 -5.00
C LYS A 178 1.23 13.59 -5.87
N ARG A 179 1.28 12.32 -5.46
CA ARG A 179 0.70 11.20 -6.21
C ARG A 179 -0.81 11.36 -6.39
N ILE A 180 -1.55 11.57 -5.30
CA ILE A 180 -2.99 11.79 -5.34
C ILE A 180 -3.34 13.11 -6.03
N GLY A 181 -2.62 14.19 -5.71
CA GLY A 181 -2.84 15.50 -6.30
C GLY A 181 -2.61 15.57 -7.80
N ARG A 182 -1.79 14.67 -8.37
CA ARG A 182 -1.60 14.53 -9.83
C ARG A 182 -2.56 13.53 -10.48
N SER A 183 -3.20 12.65 -9.72
CA SER A 183 -4.16 11.68 -10.24
C SER A 183 -5.54 12.30 -10.42
N ARG A 184 -5.63 13.24 -11.35
CA ARG A 184 -6.82 14.06 -11.59
C ARG A 184 -7.11 14.21 -13.08
N LYS A 185 -8.40 14.35 -13.41
CA LYS A 185 -8.86 14.80 -14.71
C LYS A 185 -8.90 16.34 -14.77
N SER A 186 -9.19 16.99 -13.64
CA SER A 186 -9.20 18.44 -13.47
C SER A 186 -8.88 18.82 -12.01
N LEU A 187 -8.81 20.11 -11.70
CA LEU A 187 -8.67 20.59 -10.31
C LEU A 187 -9.82 20.12 -9.41
N PHE A 188 -10.97 19.78 -9.97
CA PHE A 188 -12.18 19.44 -9.24
C PHE A 188 -12.53 17.95 -9.28
N GLU A 189 -11.90 17.17 -10.18
CA GLU A 189 -12.25 15.78 -10.41
C GLU A 189 -11.03 14.88 -10.25
N GLU A 190 -11.01 14.12 -9.17
CA GLU A 190 -10.04 13.05 -8.93
C GLU A 190 -10.35 11.86 -9.84
N LYS A 191 -9.29 11.18 -10.28
CA LYS A 191 -9.39 10.02 -11.16
C LYS A 191 -8.49 8.92 -10.65
N LEU A 192 -9.09 7.81 -10.22
CA LEU A 192 -8.38 6.62 -9.79
C LEU A 192 -8.68 5.44 -10.71
N GLY A 193 -7.73 4.55 -10.83
CA GLY A 193 -7.83 3.34 -11.64
C GLY A 193 -7.93 2.09 -10.79
N TYR A 194 -8.55 1.06 -11.37
CA TYR A 194 -8.59 -0.30 -10.86
C TYR A 194 -8.51 -1.28 -12.03
N LEU A 195 -8.15 -2.51 -11.77
CA LEU A 195 -8.20 -3.57 -12.77
C LEU A 195 -9.56 -4.26 -12.74
N GLU A 196 -10.14 -4.51 -13.89
CA GLU A 196 -11.29 -5.40 -14.01
C GLU A 196 -10.89 -6.78 -13.48
N GLY A 197 -11.72 -7.38 -12.62
CA GLY A 197 -11.33 -8.56 -11.85
C GLY A 197 -10.49 -8.26 -10.59
N GLY A 198 -10.13 -6.98 -10.33
CA GLY A 198 -9.34 -6.57 -9.17
C GLY A 198 -7.85 -6.83 -9.33
N SER A 199 -7.10 -6.76 -8.23
CA SER A 199 -5.67 -7.04 -8.21
C SER A 199 -5.32 -8.49 -8.56
N GLU A 200 -6.28 -9.42 -8.48
CA GLU A 200 -6.12 -10.81 -8.89
C GLU A 200 -5.73 -10.92 -10.38
N THR A 201 -6.27 -10.04 -11.24
CA THR A 201 -5.91 -9.96 -12.66
C THR A 201 -4.40 -9.75 -12.85
N LEU A 202 -3.79 -8.86 -12.05
CA LEU A 202 -2.35 -8.64 -12.10
C LEU A 202 -1.57 -9.82 -11.52
N VAL A 203 -1.99 -10.36 -10.38
CA VAL A 203 -1.32 -11.48 -9.70
C VAL A 203 -1.31 -12.70 -10.61
N THR A 204 -2.44 -13.04 -11.22
CA THR A 204 -2.58 -14.18 -12.15
C THR A 204 -1.72 -13.96 -13.39
N ALA A 205 -1.79 -12.79 -14.01
CA ALA A 205 -1.00 -12.51 -15.22
C ALA A 205 0.51 -12.58 -14.95
N LEU A 206 0.97 -12.11 -13.78
CA LEU A 206 2.38 -12.23 -13.38
C LEU A 206 2.77 -13.68 -13.13
N ALA A 207 1.96 -14.46 -12.42
CA ALA A 207 2.24 -15.87 -12.13
C ALA A 207 2.28 -16.70 -13.42
N ASP A 208 1.31 -16.50 -14.31
CA ASP A 208 1.25 -17.18 -15.60
C ASP A 208 2.42 -16.79 -16.51
N GLY A 209 2.73 -15.49 -16.57
CA GLY A 209 3.88 -14.99 -17.31
C GLY A 209 5.20 -15.55 -16.80
N PHE A 210 5.35 -15.64 -15.47
CA PHE A 210 6.51 -16.24 -14.83
C PHE A 210 6.66 -17.74 -15.16
N ALA A 211 5.55 -18.49 -15.08
CA ALA A 211 5.54 -19.89 -15.43
C ALA A 211 5.87 -20.12 -16.94
N LYS A 212 5.31 -19.30 -17.83
CA LYS A 212 5.61 -19.34 -19.29
C LYS A 212 7.09 -19.04 -19.59
N ALA A 213 7.73 -18.20 -18.79
CA ALA A 213 9.17 -17.94 -18.89
C ALA A 213 10.06 -19.04 -18.28
N GLY A 214 9.48 -20.14 -17.82
CA GLY A 214 10.20 -21.28 -17.23
C GLY A 214 10.47 -21.13 -15.73
N GLY A 215 9.88 -20.13 -15.06
CA GLY A 215 10.00 -19.92 -13.63
C GLY A 215 9.25 -20.96 -12.80
N LYS A 216 9.71 -21.17 -11.57
CA LYS A 216 9.18 -22.19 -10.65
C LYS A 216 8.58 -21.51 -9.42
N LEU A 217 7.25 -21.40 -9.33
CA LEU A 217 6.55 -20.92 -8.14
C LEU A 217 6.31 -22.09 -7.16
N ARG A 218 6.75 -21.92 -5.92
CA ARG A 218 6.56 -22.89 -4.83
C ARG A 218 5.77 -22.23 -3.71
N LEU A 219 4.49 -22.55 -3.63
CA LEU A 219 3.60 -22.17 -2.55
C LEU A 219 3.81 -23.10 -1.34
N SER A 220 3.32 -22.68 -0.17
CA SER A 220 3.46 -23.38 1.11
C SER A 220 4.92 -23.77 1.42
N THR A 221 5.87 -22.99 0.89
CA THR A 221 7.30 -23.25 1.00
C THR A 221 8.00 -22.03 1.64
N PRO A 222 7.98 -21.91 2.97
CA PRO A 222 8.64 -20.79 3.66
C PRO A 222 10.16 -20.86 3.51
N ALA A 223 10.78 -19.72 3.19
CA ALA A 223 12.22 -19.56 3.30
C ALA A 223 12.60 -19.41 4.79
N LEU A 224 13.42 -20.32 5.29
CA LEU A 224 13.82 -20.34 6.70
C LEU A 224 15.13 -19.57 6.93
N ARG A 225 16.08 -19.71 5.99
CA ARG A 225 17.40 -19.07 6.06
C ARG A 225 18.04 -19.00 4.68
N VAL A 226 18.78 -17.95 4.43
CA VAL A 226 19.73 -17.86 3.31
C VAL A 226 21.07 -18.39 3.78
N GLU A 227 21.64 -19.35 3.05
CA GLU A 227 22.97 -19.89 3.30
C GLU A 227 24.02 -19.11 2.52
N THR A 228 25.13 -18.86 3.19
CA THR A 228 26.29 -18.19 2.58
C THR A 228 27.57 -18.96 2.89
N GLU A 229 28.52 -18.91 1.97
CA GLU A 229 29.87 -19.44 2.13
C GLU A 229 30.87 -18.46 1.52
N GLY A 230 31.87 -18.06 2.27
CA GLY A 230 32.87 -17.09 1.81
C GLY A 230 32.26 -15.72 1.40
N GLY A 231 31.16 -15.31 2.05
CA GLY A 231 30.46 -14.06 1.75
C GLY A 231 29.58 -14.10 0.47
N ARG A 232 29.33 -15.29 -0.08
CA ARG A 232 28.49 -15.50 -1.24
C ARG A 232 27.29 -16.36 -0.88
N VAL A 233 26.14 -16.08 -1.48
CA VAL A 233 24.94 -16.92 -1.38
C VAL A 233 25.22 -18.28 -2.00
N THR A 234 24.83 -19.35 -1.32
CA THR A 234 24.91 -20.73 -1.80
C THR A 234 23.55 -21.40 -1.92
N GLY A 235 22.56 -20.93 -1.16
CA GLY A 235 21.21 -21.48 -1.20
C GLY A 235 20.22 -20.83 -0.25
N VAL A 236 18.99 -21.33 -0.29
CA VAL A 236 17.92 -20.98 0.62
C VAL A 236 17.37 -22.26 1.27
N VAL A 237 17.39 -22.30 2.59
CA VAL A 237 16.86 -23.42 3.38
C VAL A 237 15.34 -23.31 3.43
N THR A 238 14.67 -24.41 3.16
CA THR A 238 13.22 -24.59 3.29
C THR A 238 12.94 -25.86 4.12
N PRO A 239 11.70 -26.10 4.57
CA PRO A 239 11.34 -27.34 5.26
C PRO A 239 11.60 -28.61 4.43
N GLU A 240 11.64 -28.50 3.09
CA GLU A 240 11.84 -29.60 2.16
C GLU A 240 13.33 -29.80 1.78
N GLY A 241 14.22 -28.96 2.29
CA GLY A 241 15.66 -28.97 2.02
C GLY A 241 16.17 -27.65 1.45
N THR A 242 17.46 -27.61 1.15
CA THR A 242 18.11 -26.41 0.60
C THR A 242 17.95 -26.33 -0.91
N ILE A 243 17.49 -25.18 -1.38
CA ILE A 243 17.41 -24.82 -2.81
C ILE A 243 18.69 -24.04 -3.13
N ALA A 244 19.52 -24.60 -4.01
CA ALA A 244 20.77 -23.96 -4.42
C ALA A 244 20.49 -22.64 -5.17
N ALA A 245 21.21 -21.58 -4.79
CA ALA A 245 21.07 -20.26 -5.38
C ALA A 245 22.42 -19.54 -5.46
N ASP A 246 22.62 -18.78 -6.53
CA ASP A 246 23.78 -17.92 -6.72
C ASP A 246 23.46 -16.47 -6.23
N ALA A 247 22.15 -16.13 -6.18
CA ALA A 247 21.65 -14.86 -5.65
C ALA A 247 20.23 -15.02 -5.07
N VAL A 248 19.86 -14.10 -4.17
CA VAL A 248 18.53 -14.07 -3.54
C VAL A 248 17.98 -12.65 -3.61
N ILE A 249 16.69 -12.54 -3.98
CA ILE A 249 15.90 -11.31 -3.85
C ILE A 249 14.86 -11.55 -2.76
N SER A 250 14.94 -10.79 -1.65
CA SER A 250 13.92 -10.84 -0.62
C SER A 250 12.93 -9.70 -0.80
N THR A 251 11.64 -10.02 -0.84
CA THR A 251 10.54 -9.06 -0.81
C THR A 251 9.76 -9.11 0.50
N MET A 252 10.33 -9.74 1.52
CA MET A 252 9.80 -9.78 2.87
C MET A 252 9.89 -8.39 3.53
N PRO A 253 9.09 -8.13 4.56
CA PRO A 253 9.28 -6.94 5.39
C PRO A 253 10.71 -6.83 5.92
N THR A 254 11.32 -5.65 5.78
CA THR A 254 12.75 -5.41 6.07
C THR A 254 13.21 -5.85 7.46
N PRO A 255 12.44 -5.74 8.57
CA PRO A 255 12.86 -6.24 9.89
C PRO A 255 13.09 -7.76 9.95
N LEU A 256 12.57 -8.51 8.98
CA LEU A 256 12.76 -9.96 8.93
C LEU A 256 14.05 -10.38 8.21
N VAL A 257 14.73 -9.45 7.53
CA VAL A 257 15.93 -9.75 6.73
C VAL A 257 17.09 -10.23 7.61
N ALA A 258 17.30 -9.61 8.77
CA ALA A 258 18.37 -10.01 9.68
C ALA A 258 18.21 -11.46 10.20
N LYS A 259 16.94 -11.90 10.38
CA LYS A 259 16.62 -13.28 10.76
C LYS A 259 16.80 -14.25 9.59
N LEU A 260 16.45 -13.80 8.39
CA LEU A 260 16.57 -14.61 7.18
C LEU A 260 18.02 -14.83 6.76
N VAL A 261 18.90 -13.85 7.00
CA VAL A 261 20.32 -13.88 6.61
C VAL A 261 21.20 -13.69 7.85
N PRO A 262 21.38 -14.73 8.68
CA PRO A 262 22.10 -14.61 9.97
C PRO A 262 23.58 -14.27 9.82
N ASP A 263 24.16 -14.50 8.64
CA ASP A 263 25.58 -14.23 8.37
C ASP A 263 25.83 -12.79 7.86
N LEU A 264 24.80 -11.91 7.88
CA LEU A 264 25.01 -10.48 7.60
C LEU A 264 25.99 -9.86 8.62
N PRO A 265 26.83 -8.91 8.17
CA PRO A 265 27.64 -8.11 9.09
C PRO A 265 26.77 -7.43 10.16
N GLU A 266 27.31 -7.31 11.38
CA GLU A 266 26.55 -6.81 12.54
C GLU A 266 26.00 -5.38 12.34
N ASP A 267 26.74 -4.53 11.62
CA ASP A 267 26.29 -3.17 11.29
C ASP A 267 25.06 -3.18 10.36
N TRP A 268 24.94 -4.15 9.46
CA TRP A 268 23.77 -4.35 8.61
C TRP A 268 22.58 -4.91 9.40
N LYS A 269 22.83 -5.91 10.28
CA LYS A 269 21.77 -6.42 11.17
C LYS A 269 21.19 -5.30 12.01
N ALA A 270 22.03 -4.50 12.66
CA ALA A 270 21.60 -3.37 13.46
C ALA A 270 20.76 -2.36 12.66
N ARG A 271 21.09 -2.12 11.38
CA ARG A 271 20.27 -1.26 10.51
C ARG A 271 18.91 -1.85 10.23
N TYR A 272 18.80 -3.15 9.95
CA TYR A 272 17.51 -3.81 9.71
C TYR A 272 16.67 -3.88 10.98
N ASP A 273 17.28 -4.17 12.13
CA ASP A 273 16.60 -4.26 13.42
C ASP A 273 16.08 -2.89 13.90
N ALA A 274 16.73 -1.80 13.48
CA ALA A 274 16.29 -0.44 13.76
C ALA A 274 15.07 0.01 12.94
N ILE A 275 14.67 -0.73 11.90
CA ILE A 275 13.50 -0.40 11.07
C ILE A 275 12.23 -0.84 11.79
N ALA A 276 11.47 0.13 12.28
CA ALA A 276 10.17 -0.13 12.88
C ALA A 276 9.10 -0.37 11.80
N ASN A 277 8.21 -1.32 12.06
CA ASN A 277 7.05 -1.58 11.23
C ASN A 277 5.75 -1.39 12.02
N ILE A 278 4.81 -0.72 11.38
CA ILE A 278 3.42 -0.68 11.85
C ILE A 278 2.66 -1.82 11.16
N GLY A 279 1.94 -2.60 11.94
CA GLY A 279 1.00 -3.59 11.45
C GLY A 279 -0.35 -2.96 11.11
N VAL A 280 -1.17 -3.69 10.40
CA VAL A 280 -2.55 -3.32 10.11
C VAL A 280 -3.47 -4.52 10.33
N CYS A 281 -4.52 -4.31 11.12
CA CYS A 281 -5.69 -5.16 11.15
C CYS A 281 -6.78 -4.46 10.33
N CYS A 282 -7.27 -5.09 9.28
CA CYS A 282 -8.27 -4.49 8.41
C CYS A 282 -9.57 -5.25 8.51
N LEU A 283 -10.58 -4.62 9.09
CA LEU A 283 -11.93 -5.18 9.06
C LEU A 283 -12.54 -4.91 7.68
N ILE A 284 -13.23 -5.91 7.15
CA ILE A 284 -13.91 -5.83 5.87
C ILE A 284 -15.39 -6.11 6.08
N PHE A 285 -16.22 -5.19 5.62
CA PHE A 285 -17.66 -5.31 5.75
C PHE A 285 -18.30 -5.44 4.36
N LYS A 286 -19.22 -6.41 4.23
CA LYS A 286 -20.17 -6.52 3.14
C LYS A 286 -21.49 -5.94 3.63
N LEU A 287 -21.95 -4.86 3.03
CA LEU A 287 -23.14 -4.12 3.43
C LEU A 287 -24.16 -4.10 2.29
N GLY A 288 -25.43 -4.20 2.62
CA GLY A 288 -26.53 -4.15 1.64
C GLY A 288 -26.82 -2.76 1.08
N ARG A 289 -26.07 -1.73 1.50
CA ARG A 289 -26.18 -0.36 0.97
C ARG A 289 -24.90 0.42 1.19
N SER A 290 -24.67 1.41 0.33
CA SER A 290 -23.59 2.41 0.49
C SER A 290 -23.76 3.22 1.78
N VAL A 291 -22.65 3.50 2.45
CA VAL A 291 -22.58 4.33 3.67
C VAL A 291 -22.08 5.73 3.38
N THR A 292 -21.39 5.95 2.25
CA THR A 292 -20.86 7.24 1.82
C THR A 292 -20.75 7.32 0.31
N PRO A 293 -20.92 8.51 -0.31
CA PRO A 293 -20.65 8.68 -1.73
C PRO A 293 -19.15 8.69 -2.06
N HIS A 294 -18.28 8.68 -1.06
CA HIS A 294 -16.84 8.84 -1.21
C HIS A 294 -16.12 7.49 -1.26
N PHE A 295 -15.05 7.42 -2.05
CA PHE A 295 -14.15 6.27 -2.03
C PHE A 295 -13.37 6.19 -0.72
N TRP A 296 -12.87 7.33 -0.25
CA TRP A 296 -12.07 7.44 0.97
C TRP A 296 -12.64 8.51 1.89
N VAL A 297 -12.84 8.19 3.16
CA VAL A 297 -13.20 9.15 4.20
C VAL A 297 -12.10 9.16 5.26
N ASN A 298 -11.43 10.30 5.42
CA ASN A 298 -10.56 10.52 6.57
C ASN A 298 -11.41 10.84 7.80
N ILE A 299 -11.03 10.33 8.94
CA ILE A 299 -11.72 10.54 10.21
C ILE A 299 -10.75 11.20 11.19
N THR A 300 -11.10 12.42 11.64
CA THR A 300 -10.37 13.13 12.69
C THR A 300 -11.27 13.44 13.87
N GLU A 301 -12.39 12.73 13.98
CA GLU A 301 -13.35 12.87 15.09
C GLU A 301 -12.74 12.33 16.38
N PRO A 302 -12.69 13.14 17.45
CA PRO A 302 -12.23 12.68 18.75
C PRO A 302 -13.02 11.45 19.25
N GLY A 303 -12.30 10.46 19.78
CA GLY A 303 -12.91 9.23 20.31
C GLY A 303 -13.22 8.16 19.25
N VAL A 304 -13.02 8.44 17.97
CA VAL A 304 -13.11 7.41 16.89
C VAL A 304 -11.73 6.82 16.65
N PRO A 305 -11.49 5.53 16.94
CA PRO A 305 -10.16 4.93 16.96
C PRO A 305 -9.68 4.45 15.59
N VAL A 306 -10.22 4.98 14.49
CA VAL A 306 -9.80 4.64 13.12
C VAL A 306 -9.51 5.89 12.31
N PRO A 307 -8.43 5.90 11.51
CA PRO A 307 -8.03 7.06 10.72
C PRO A 307 -8.93 7.28 9.50
N GLY A 308 -9.79 6.33 9.16
CA GLY A 308 -10.70 6.46 8.03
C GLY A 308 -11.33 5.15 7.61
N ILE A 309 -12.23 5.24 6.66
CA ILE A 309 -12.87 4.11 5.98
C ILE A 309 -12.69 4.23 4.47
N ILE A 310 -12.67 3.10 3.80
CA ILE A 310 -12.59 3.02 2.35
C ILE A 310 -13.80 2.27 1.84
N GLU A 311 -14.76 2.96 1.24
CA GLU A 311 -15.86 2.33 0.55
C GLU A 311 -15.41 1.93 -0.86
N PHE A 312 -14.82 0.74 -0.94
CA PHE A 312 -14.11 0.27 -2.12
C PHE A 312 -15.01 0.12 -3.35
N SER A 313 -16.27 -0.21 -3.15
CA SER A 313 -17.28 -0.32 -4.22
C SER A 313 -17.52 1.01 -4.95
N ASN A 314 -17.17 2.16 -4.34
CA ASN A 314 -17.20 3.45 -5.01
C ASN A 314 -16.08 3.64 -6.05
N LEU A 315 -15.01 2.83 -5.97
CA LEU A 315 -13.96 2.75 -7.00
C LEU A 315 -14.20 1.54 -7.91
N ARG A 316 -14.19 0.33 -7.36
CA ARG A 316 -14.39 -0.93 -8.09
C ARG A 316 -15.76 -1.51 -7.74
N PRO A 317 -16.74 -1.52 -8.68
CA PRO A 317 -18.00 -2.21 -8.47
C PRO A 317 -17.75 -3.70 -8.18
N VAL A 318 -18.37 -4.20 -7.12
CA VAL A 318 -18.29 -5.61 -6.71
C VAL A 318 -19.70 -6.17 -6.72
N GLY A 319 -19.87 -7.41 -7.18
CA GLY A 319 -21.21 -8.07 -7.16
C GLY A 319 -22.20 -7.64 -8.25
N GLY A 320 -21.74 -6.91 -9.28
CA GLY A 320 -22.58 -6.45 -10.39
C GLY A 320 -23.16 -5.04 -10.20
N ASN A 321 -23.56 -4.41 -11.31
CA ASN A 321 -24.10 -3.04 -11.35
C ASN A 321 -25.58 -2.95 -10.88
N THR A 322 -26.02 -3.78 -9.95
CA THR A 322 -27.40 -3.72 -9.46
C THR A 322 -27.56 -2.52 -8.54
N PRO A 323 -28.45 -1.55 -8.80
CA PRO A 323 -28.77 -0.50 -7.85
C PRO A 323 -29.21 -1.12 -6.51
N GLY A 324 -28.49 -0.84 -5.42
CA GLY A 324 -28.70 -1.47 -4.12
C GLY A 324 -27.93 -2.79 -3.91
N GLY A 325 -26.97 -3.12 -4.79
CA GLY A 325 -26.08 -4.28 -4.61
C GLY A 325 -25.11 -4.13 -3.43
N ASP A 326 -24.44 -5.23 -3.11
CA ASP A 326 -23.48 -5.29 -2.00
C ASP A 326 -22.38 -4.24 -2.12
N THR A 327 -22.07 -3.63 -1.00
CA THR A 327 -20.99 -2.65 -0.86
C THR A 327 -19.88 -3.23 0.01
N ILE A 328 -18.64 -3.04 -0.39
CA ILE A 328 -17.45 -3.47 0.38
C ILE A 328 -16.80 -2.24 0.99
N VAL A 329 -16.65 -2.30 2.31
CA VAL A 329 -16.01 -1.25 3.10
C VAL A 329 -14.83 -1.83 3.86
N TYR A 330 -13.65 -1.24 3.67
CA TYR A 330 -12.45 -1.55 4.44
C TYR A 330 -12.28 -0.54 5.58
N VAL A 331 -12.01 -1.04 6.76
CA VAL A 331 -11.75 -0.24 7.97
C VAL A 331 -10.38 -0.64 8.52
N PRO A 332 -9.29 0.05 8.12
CA PRO A 332 -7.95 -0.28 8.56
C PRO A 332 -7.66 0.27 9.96
N TYR A 333 -7.22 -0.59 10.86
CA TYR A 333 -6.63 -0.26 12.15
C TYR A 333 -5.12 -0.44 12.06
N TYR A 334 -4.39 0.65 12.13
CA TYR A 334 -2.93 0.62 12.18
C TYR A 334 -2.49 0.55 13.65
N MET A 335 -1.51 -0.29 13.97
CA MET A 335 -0.98 -0.40 15.32
C MET A 335 0.37 -1.11 15.29
N PRO A 336 1.24 -0.91 16.31
CA PRO A 336 2.45 -1.70 16.47
C PRO A 336 2.12 -3.19 16.51
N VAL A 337 2.96 -4.04 15.92
CA VAL A 337 2.74 -5.51 15.90
C VAL A 337 2.74 -6.13 17.30
N THR A 338 3.24 -5.41 18.30
CA THR A 338 3.19 -5.78 19.73
C THR A 338 1.92 -5.36 20.44
N HIS A 339 1.00 -4.67 19.74
CA HIS A 339 -0.25 -4.20 20.33
C HIS A 339 -1.15 -5.39 20.70
N GLU A 340 -1.80 -5.34 21.86
CA GLU A 340 -2.62 -6.42 22.41
C GLU A 340 -3.70 -6.95 21.44
N LYS A 341 -4.27 -6.06 20.63
CA LYS A 341 -5.31 -6.41 19.63
C LYS A 341 -4.87 -7.43 18.58
N PHE A 342 -3.56 -7.59 18.34
CA PHE A 342 -3.09 -8.65 17.46
C PHE A 342 -3.23 -10.06 18.08
N GLY A 343 -3.40 -10.15 19.39
CA GLY A 343 -3.63 -11.40 20.10
C GLY A 343 -5.10 -11.67 20.45
N TRP A 344 -6.02 -10.76 20.08
CA TRP A 344 -7.45 -10.96 20.31
C TRP A 344 -8.00 -12.08 19.42
N SER A 345 -8.96 -12.83 19.91
CA SER A 345 -9.74 -13.77 19.10
C SER A 345 -10.75 -13.00 18.24
N ASP A 346 -11.34 -13.71 17.29
CA ASP A 346 -12.40 -13.16 16.44
C ASP A 346 -13.76 -13.06 17.18
N ASP A 347 -13.83 -13.54 18.44
CA ASP A 347 -15.04 -13.52 19.29
C ASP A 347 -15.25 -12.18 20.02
#